data_8f3d38b935ab084aaffd1a2422b39771
#
_entry.id   8f3d38b935ab084aaffd1a2422b39771
#
_cell.length_a   1.000
_cell.length_b   1.000
_cell.length_c   1.000
_cell.angle_alpha   90.00
_cell.angle_beta   90.00
_cell.angle_gamma   90.00
#
_symmetry.space_group_name_H-M   'P 1'
#
loop_
_entity.id
_entity.type
_entity.pdbx_description
1 polymer ?
#
loop_
_entity_poly.entity_id
_entity_poly.type
_entity_poly.pdbx_seq_one_letter_code
_entity_poly.pdbx_strand_id
1 'polypeptide(L)'
;INITEALCGYSHCFKHLDGRNVCLRTYPGEVLQHNQIKMVRGSGMPVFNKATDSGDLYMKFKVKFPDNDFATAPQLAMLEDLLPPRQPIVIPKNAEEVQMTDYKPQPRQKEDEDGQSSHFEGVQCQTA
;
A
#
# COMPACT_ATOMS: atom_id res chain seq x y z
N ILE A 1 -0.32 10.20 1.86
CA ILE A 1 0.71 11.22 2.08
C ILE A 1 1.71 11.23 0.94
N ASN A 2 2.35 12.38 0.71
CA ASN A 2 3.42 12.50 -0.27
C ASN A 2 4.76 12.02 0.32
N ILE A 3 5.73 11.69 -0.55
CA ILE A 3 7.05 11.26 -0.10
C ILE A 3 7.78 12.33 0.74
N THR A 4 7.57 13.60 0.44
CA THR A 4 8.13 14.71 1.21
C THR A 4 7.63 14.72 2.66
N GLU A 5 6.32 14.51 2.86
CA GLU A 5 5.71 14.41 4.20
C GLU A 5 6.17 13.15 4.93
N ALA A 6 6.43 12.07 4.17
CA ALA A 6 6.92 10.83 4.73
C ALA A 6 8.35 10.92 5.26
N LEU A 7 9.22 11.73 4.61
CA LEU A 7 10.64 11.88 4.96
C LEU A 7 10.90 13.06 5.88
N CYS A 8 10.24 14.21 5.62
CA CYS A 8 10.55 15.47 6.31
C CYS A 8 9.63 15.75 7.51
N GLY A 9 8.64 14.90 7.74
CA GLY A 9 7.70 15.06 8.83
C GLY A 9 6.26 15.28 8.35
N TYR A 10 5.35 14.60 8.99
CA TYR A 10 3.92 14.64 8.71
C TYR A 10 3.19 15.42 9.80
N SER A 11 2.32 16.32 9.39
CA SER A 11 1.42 17.06 10.29
C SER A 11 0.06 17.22 9.61
N HIS A 12 -0.97 16.68 10.22
CA HIS A 12 -2.33 16.77 9.71
C HIS A 12 -3.34 16.91 10.84
N CYS A 13 -4.30 17.82 10.67
CA CYS A 13 -5.39 18.00 11.61
C CYS A 13 -6.69 17.63 10.94
N PHE A 14 -7.51 16.84 11.60
CA PHE A 14 -8.83 16.46 11.13
C PHE A 14 -9.84 16.55 12.26
N LYS A 15 -11.11 16.67 11.87
CA LYS A 15 -12.23 16.64 12.81
C LYS A 15 -12.60 15.19 13.10
N HIS A 16 -12.44 14.79 14.34
CA HIS A 16 -12.83 13.47 14.82
C HIS A 16 -14.36 13.31 14.86
N LEU A 17 -14.86 12.08 14.91
CA LEU A 17 -16.29 11.77 14.92
C LEU A 17 -17.03 12.35 16.13
N ASP A 18 -16.35 12.54 17.25
CA ASP A 18 -16.86 13.20 18.45
C ASP A 18 -16.89 14.74 18.39
N GLY A 19 -16.48 15.32 17.26
CA GLY A 19 -16.43 16.75 17.04
C GLY A 19 -15.13 17.46 17.46
N ARG A 20 -14.20 16.76 18.12
CA ARG A 20 -12.87 17.31 18.48
C ARG A 20 -11.98 17.45 17.25
N ASN A 21 -11.14 18.47 17.25
CA ASN A 21 -10.06 18.58 16.27
C ASN A 21 -8.84 17.81 16.80
N VAL A 22 -8.40 16.80 16.06
CA VAL A 22 -7.24 15.99 16.38
C VAL A 22 -6.13 16.32 15.39
N CYS A 23 -4.98 16.75 15.90
CA CYS A 23 -3.80 17.03 15.09
C CYS A 23 -2.76 15.94 15.31
N LEU A 24 -2.40 15.28 14.24
CA LEU A 24 -1.38 14.25 14.19
C LEU A 24 -0.07 14.88 13.75
N ARG A 25 1.01 14.54 14.42
CA ARG A 25 2.34 14.99 14.06
C ARG A 25 3.33 13.85 14.30
N THR A 26 4.24 13.67 13.36
CA THR A 26 5.40 12.79 13.55
C THR A 26 6.51 13.54 14.28
N TYR A 27 7.39 12.78 14.96
CA TYR A 27 8.56 13.34 15.61
C TYR A 27 9.59 13.80 14.56
N PRO A 28 10.39 14.83 14.84
CA PRO A 28 11.48 15.24 13.96
C PRO A 28 12.44 14.07 13.68
N GLY A 29 12.76 13.84 12.42
CA GLY A 29 13.61 12.72 11.98
C GLY A 29 12.92 11.38 11.87
N GLU A 30 11.64 11.30 12.20
CA GLU A 30 10.87 10.07 12.01
C GLU A 30 10.40 9.94 10.56
N VAL A 31 10.73 8.81 9.93
CA VAL A 31 10.33 8.47 8.56
C VAL A 31 9.12 7.55 8.58
N LEU A 32 8.10 7.89 7.81
CA LEU A 32 6.91 7.06 7.63
C LEU A 32 7.09 6.15 6.42
N GLN A 33 7.00 4.84 6.64
CA GLN A 33 7.12 3.85 5.58
C GLN A 33 5.78 3.61 4.88
N HIS A 34 5.83 3.17 3.62
CA HIS A 34 4.64 2.76 2.89
C HIS A 34 3.98 1.55 3.57
N ASN A 35 2.66 1.62 3.75
CA ASN A 35 1.84 0.65 4.49
C ASN A 35 2.13 0.55 6.00
N GLN A 36 2.93 1.43 6.58
CA GLN A 36 3.13 1.48 8.02
C GLN A 36 1.81 1.80 8.73
N ILE A 37 1.58 1.13 9.86
CA ILE A 37 0.41 1.37 10.71
C ILE A 37 0.91 2.04 11.99
N LYS A 38 0.29 3.17 12.33
CA LYS A 38 0.48 3.85 13.61
C LYS A 38 -0.82 3.88 14.39
N MET A 39 -0.69 3.87 15.71
CA MET A 39 -1.82 3.82 16.63
C MET A 39 -1.87 5.11 17.45
N VAL A 40 -3.07 5.66 17.60
CA VAL A 40 -3.36 6.76 18.53
C VAL A 40 -4.30 6.21 19.61
N ARG A 41 -3.80 6.13 20.83
CA ARG A 41 -4.54 5.57 21.95
C ARG A 41 -5.74 6.43 22.33
N GLY A 42 -6.84 5.78 22.67
CA GLY A 42 -8.05 6.43 23.15
C GLY A 42 -8.76 7.34 22.12
N SER A 43 -8.40 7.24 20.85
CA SER A 43 -9.00 8.02 19.75
C SER A 43 -9.78 7.16 18.75
N GLY A 44 -10.17 5.97 19.17
CA GLY A 44 -11.03 5.07 18.42
C GLY A 44 -12.51 5.24 18.75
N MET A 45 -13.29 4.21 18.47
CA MET A 45 -14.73 4.16 18.77
C MET A 45 -14.98 4.05 20.28
N PRO A 46 -16.07 4.66 20.78
CA PRO A 46 -16.49 4.46 22.17
C PRO A 46 -16.77 2.98 22.49
N VAL A 47 -16.35 2.54 23.67
CA VAL A 47 -16.63 1.17 24.10
C VAL A 47 -18.08 1.06 24.58
N PHE A 48 -18.77 0.02 24.13
CA PHE A 48 -20.16 -0.24 24.52
C PHE A 48 -20.29 -0.36 26.06
N ASN A 49 -21.27 0.30 26.63
CA ASN A 49 -21.52 0.41 28.08
C ASN A 49 -20.43 1.10 28.94
N LYS A 50 -19.44 1.74 28.31
CA LYS A 50 -18.42 2.52 29.00
C LYS A 50 -18.25 3.88 28.34
N ALA A 51 -19.06 4.85 28.76
CA ALA A 51 -19.12 6.16 28.11
C ALA A 51 -17.80 6.95 28.15
N THR A 52 -16.89 6.61 29.07
CA THR A 52 -15.59 7.27 29.23
C THR A 52 -14.45 6.58 28.48
N ASP A 53 -14.65 5.34 28.06
CA ASP A 53 -13.61 4.53 27.47
C ASP A 53 -13.77 4.53 25.93
N SER A 54 -12.68 4.84 25.22
CA SER A 54 -12.60 4.75 23.79
C SER A 54 -11.49 3.78 23.38
N GLY A 55 -11.70 3.07 22.30
CA GLY A 55 -10.68 2.22 21.69
C GLY A 55 -9.55 3.04 21.07
N ASP A 56 -8.67 2.37 20.38
CA ASP A 56 -7.53 3.00 19.71
C ASP A 56 -7.83 3.25 18.23
N LEU A 57 -7.27 4.32 17.69
CA LEU A 57 -7.35 4.65 16.28
C LEU A 57 -6.09 4.13 15.57
N TYR A 58 -6.29 3.27 14.59
CA TYR A 58 -5.21 2.75 13.76
C TYR A 58 -5.20 3.45 12.41
N MET A 59 -4.05 3.97 12.04
CA MET A 59 -3.84 4.69 10.78
C MET A 59 -2.82 4.00 9.92
N LYS A 60 -3.22 3.65 8.71
CA LYS A 60 -2.34 3.06 7.70
C LYS A 60 -1.92 4.14 6.70
N PHE A 61 -0.62 4.37 6.60
CA PHE A 61 -0.04 5.37 5.70
C PHE A 61 0.26 4.76 4.33
N LYS A 62 -0.27 5.38 3.29
CA LYS A 62 0.08 5.08 1.90
C LYS A 62 0.90 6.23 1.35
N VAL A 63 2.20 6.00 1.15
CA VAL A 63 3.10 7.00 0.59
C VAL A 63 2.95 7.02 -0.92
N LYS A 64 2.64 8.19 -1.46
CA LYS A 64 2.58 8.44 -2.90
C LYS A 64 3.93 8.98 -3.37
N PHE A 65 4.53 8.30 -4.34
CA PHE A 65 5.73 8.76 -5.03
C PHE A 65 5.33 9.77 -6.11
N PRO A 66 6.23 10.70 -6.45
CA PRO A 66 6.01 11.62 -7.56
C PRO A 66 5.97 10.87 -8.90
N ASP A 67 5.37 11.52 -9.91
CA ASP A 67 5.33 10.99 -11.25
C ASP A 67 6.72 11.06 -11.91
N ASN A 68 6.87 10.42 -13.08
CA ASN A 68 8.11 10.45 -13.85
C ASN A 68 8.49 11.90 -14.18
N ASP A 69 9.78 12.18 -14.31
CA ASP A 69 10.34 13.50 -14.66
C ASP A 69 9.96 14.65 -13.70
N PHE A 70 9.69 14.34 -12.42
CA PHE A 70 9.35 15.35 -11.40
C PHE A 70 10.50 16.31 -11.06
N ALA A 71 11.74 15.97 -11.38
CA ALA A 71 12.94 16.76 -11.07
C ALA A 71 13.97 16.68 -12.20
N THR A 72 14.77 17.74 -12.32
CA THR A 72 15.87 17.80 -13.26
C THR A 72 17.08 16.97 -12.80
N ALA A 73 18.00 16.61 -13.71
CA ALA A 73 19.18 15.82 -13.38
C ALA A 73 20.03 16.40 -12.21
N PRO A 74 20.31 17.72 -12.14
CA PRO A 74 21.04 18.29 -11.00
C PRO A 74 20.27 18.20 -9.68
N GLN A 75 18.94 18.33 -9.71
CA GLN A 75 18.10 18.18 -8.50
C GLN A 75 18.08 16.73 -8.00
N LEU A 76 18.07 15.76 -8.90
CA LEU A 76 18.19 14.35 -8.55
C LEU A 76 19.55 14.02 -7.93
N ALA A 77 20.64 14.60 -8.41
CA ALA A 77 21.95 14.44 -7.83
C ALA A 77 22.02 14.99 -6.38
N MET A 78 21.45 16.17 -6.14
CA MET A 78 21.33 16.72 -4.78
C MET A 78 20.49 15.84 -3.86
N LEU A 79 19.42 15.25 -4.37
CA LEU A 79 18.59 14.32 -3.62
C LEU A 79 19.36 13.04 -3.28
N GLU A 80 20.18 12.54 -4.19
CA GLU A 80 21.03 11.36 -3.97
C GLU A 80 22.08 11.60 -2.87
N ASP A 81 22.63 12.79 -2.80
CA ASP A 81 23.58 13.18 -1.74
C ASP A 81 22.94 13.22 -0.34
N LEU A 82 21.66 13.52 -0.27
CA LEU A 82 20.90 13.56 0.99
C LEU A 82 20.38 12.19 1.43
N LEU A 83 20.21 11.28 0.49
CA LEU A 83 19.72 9.92 0.77
C LEU A 83 20.87 8.97 1.13
N PRO A 84 20.57 7.83 1.78
CA PRO A 84 21.59 6.81 2.02
C PRO A 84 22.27 6.37 0.73
N PRO A 85 23.59 6.15 0.73
CA PRO A 85 24.34 5.79 -0.46
C PRO A 85 23.84 4.50 -1.08
N ARG A 86 23.92 4.41 -2.40
CA ARG A 86 23.56 3.18 -3.14
C ARG A 86 24.52 2.06 -2.76
N GLN A 87 23.98 0.84 -2.69
CA GLN A 87 24.82 -0.33 -2.51
C GLN A 87 25.70 -0.54 -3.75
N PRO A 88 27.01 -0.84 -3.58
CA PRO A 88 27.89 -1.10 -4.71
C PRO A 88 27.42 -2.35 -5.47
N ILE A 89 27.21 -2.21 -6.76
CA ILE A 89 26.81 -3.30 -7.64
C ILE A 89 28.04 -3.79 -8.38
N VAL A 90 28.39 -5.06 -8.19
CA VAL A 90 29.43 -5.72 -8.99
C VAL A 90 28.77 -6.29 -10.24
N ILE A 91 29.03 -5.64 -11.39
CA ILE A 91 28.51 -6.11 -12.68
C ILE A 91 29.50 -7.16 -13.24
N PRO A 92 29.10 -8.45 -13.40
CA PRO A 92 29.94 -9.44 -14.00
C PRO A 92 30.19 -9.14 -15.48
N LYS A 93 31.36 -9.53 -16.01
CA LYS A 93 31.78 -9.23 -17.40
C LYS A 93 30.83 -9.77 -18.48
N ASN A 94 29.96 -10.72 -18.14
CA ASN A 94 29.01 -11.34 -19.05
C ASN A 94 27.56 -10.96 -18.72
N ALA A 95 27.33 -9.80 -18.07
CA ALA A 95 25.99 -9.33 -17.75
C ALA A 95 25.32 -8.79 -19.03
N GLU A 96 24.11 -9.22 -19.28
CA GLU A 96 23.24 -8.69 -20.30
C GLU A 96 22.43 -7.51 -19.73
N GLU A 97 22.47 -6.37 -20.39
CA GLU A 97 21.66 -5.21 -20.00
C GLU A 97 20.26 -5.32 -20.60
N VAL A 98 19.26 -5.42 -19.74
CA VAL A 98 17.85 -5.53 -20.12
C VAL A 98 17.08 -4.34 -19.56
N GLN A 99 16.26 -3.69 -20.39
CA GLN A 99 15.36 -2.63 -19.93
C GLN A 99 14.12 -3.23 -19.27
N MET A 100 13.78 -2.70 -18.11
CA MET A 100 12.53 -3.04 -17.42
C MET A 100 11.39 -2.20 -17.99
N THR A 101 10.27 -2.86 -18.28
CA THR A 101 9.02 -2.22 -18.71
C THR A 101 7.93 -2.45 -17.66
N ASP A 102 6.93 -1.56 -17.63
CA ASP A 102 5.80 -1.71 -16.71
C ASP A 102 4.99 -2.96 -17.06
N TYR A 103 4.75 -3.79 -16.04
CA TYR A 103 3.88 -4.95 -16.17
C TYR A 103 2.42 -4.50 -16.22
N LYS A 104 1.78 -4.71 -17.38
CA LYS A 104 0.32 -4.57 -17.53
C LYS A 104 -0.29 -5.96 -17.42
N PRO A 105 -0.99 -6.29 -16.31
CA PRO A 105 -1.65 -7.58 -16.20
C PRO A 105 -2.73 -7.68 -17.29
N GLN A 106 -2.59 -8.65 -18.17
CA GLN A 106 -3.64 -8.98 -19.13
C GLN A 106 -4.79 -9.63 -18.36
N PRO A 107 -6.06 -9.26 -18.63
CA PRO A 107 -7.19 -9.98 -18.09
C PRO A 107 -7.09 -11.43 -18.58
N ARG A 108 -7.07 -12.38 -17.62
CA ARG A 108 -7.17 -13.81 -17.98
C ARG A 108 -8.46 -13.98 -18.73
N GLN A 109 -8.35 -14.33 -20.01
CA GLN A 109 -9.49 -14.90 -20.74
C GLN A 109 -9.88 -16.14 -19.98
N LYS A 110 -11.08 -16.17 -19.43
CA LYS A 110 -11.70 -17.41 -18.99
C LYS A 110 -11.88 -18.21 -20.27
N GLU A 111 -11.11 -19.26 -20.41
CA GLU A 111 -11.44 -20.33 -21.34
C GLU A 111 -12.75 -20.91 -20.80
N ASP A 112 -13.85 -20.61 -21.49
CA ASP A 112 -15.13 -21.26 -21.28
C ASP A 112 -14.90 -22.72 -21.67
N GLU A 113 -14.69 -23.59 -20.67
CA GLU A 113 -14.83 -25.03 -20.85
C GLU A 113 -16.28 -25.27 -21.14
N ASP A 114 -16.61 -25.33 -22.43
CA ASP A 114 -17.85 -25.97 -22.92
C ASP A 114 -17.82 -27.43 -22.50
N GLY A 115 -18.35 -27.67 -21.30
CA GLY A 115 -18.61 -29.01 -20.81
C GLY A 115 -19.65 -29.68 -21.69
N GLN A 116 -19.19 -30.58 -22.54
CA GLN A 116 -20.05 -31.60 -23.17
C GLN A 116 -20.84 -32.37 -22.08
N SER A 117 -22.10 -32.04 -21.96
CA SER A 117 -23.05 -32.85 -21.20
C SER A 117 -23.22 -34.21 -21.88
N SER A 118 -22.52 -35.21 -21.37
CA SER A 118 -22.83 -36.59 -21.70
C SER A 118 -24.18 -36.96 -21.09
N HIS A 119 -25.11 -37.26 -21.98
CA HIS A 119 -26.42 -37.79 -21.72
C HIS A 119 -26.30 -39.13 -21.01
N PHE A 120 -26.65 -39.19 -19.70
CA PHE A 120 -26.81 -40.43 -18.96
C PHE A 120 -28.27 -40.84 -19.06
N GLU A 121 -28.50 -41.85 -19.89
CA GLU A 121 -29.76 -42.57 -19.98
C GLU A 121 -30.09 -43.27 -18.65
N GLY A 122 -31.29 -43.03 -18.17
CA GLY A 122 -31.76 -43.56 -16.90
C GLY A 122 -31.96 -45.07 -16.94
N VAL A 123 -31.38 -45.78 -15.98
CA VAL A 123 -31.68 -47.18 -15.67
C VAL A 123 -32.88 -47.21 -14.72
N GLN A 124 -33.98 -47.69 -15.21
CA GLN A 124 -35.21 -47.95 -14.45
C GLN A 124 -35.04 -49.20 -13.60
N CYS A 125 -34.96 -49.07 -12.28
CA CYS A 125 -35.11 -50.21 -11.37
C CYS A 125 -36.59 -50.55 -11.20
N GLN A 126 -36.99 -51.67 -11.74
CA GLN A 126 -38.26 -52.32 -11.38
C GLN A 126 -38.05 -53.11 -10.08
N THR A 127 -38.80 -52.73 -9.05
CA THR A 127 -39.02 -53.56 -7.85
C THR A 127 -40.15 -54.55 -8.12
N ALA A 128 -39.81 -55.76 -7.97
CA ALA A 128 -40.79 -56.83 -7.83
C ALA A 128 -41.20 -57.01 -6.36
#